data_2b7b553c9f5f11f5c2cddf3fc66ccb45
#
_entry.id   2b7b553c9f5f11f5c2cddf3fc66ccb45
#
_cell.length_a   1.000
_cell.length_b   1.000
_cell.length_c   1.000
_cell.angle_alpha   90.00
_cell.angle_beta   90.00
_cell.angle_gamma   90.00
#
_symmetry.space_group_name_H-M   'P 1'
#
loop_
_entity.id
_entity.type
_entity.pdbx_description
1 polymer ?
#
loop_
_entity_poly.entity_id
_entity_poly.type
_entity_poly.pdbx_seq_one_letter_code
_entity_poly.pdbx_strand_id
1 'polypeptide(L)'
;FIGTIGPLKDGSPIIAEVRKLQRAAYDGNRGTWFTASIVVAATGWPNPQFSVGASYNRDDEPASWKNEGTLTATDVREHLTEFPRDASRIPAWARERMEGRARHSAAAALSSSEHEIPNPYLVAALETFRNDVQERTLINVVRTMLGGDVLLDATGSLLIPSETDPMGPESVLTHQVIRMPETGMQALCVFSSSEHIGKSYVRQESEGDELILREPAMKVFIDFLGNEALDLIVVDPGTDHECYIERAQVQWIVTSPRNDGAKMALTQDNMQMLLGSLVSPASVLLVGVDPADPSGTSFVFDPDENGNPQSLLVFTSPIEIAALDPHIEVRSANALDILRYAL
;
A
#
# COMPACT_ATOMS: atom_id res chain seq x y z
N PHE A 1 -1.33 -12.77 -24.21
CA PHE A 1 -2.60 -13.01 -23.49
C PHE A 1 -2.82 -11.83 -22.55
N ILE A 2 -3.89 -11.07 -22.75
CA ILE A 2 -4.34 -10.07 -21.80
C ILE A 2 -5.30 -10.79 -20.85
N GLY A 3 -4.85 -11.03 -19.60
CA GLY A 3 -5.71 -11.56 -18.55
C GLY A 3 -6.41 -10.42 -17.83
N THR A 4 -7.68 -10.54 -17.56
CA THR A 4 -8.40 -9.67 -16.65
C THR A 4 -8.23 -10.17 -15.22
N ILE A 5 -7.80 -9.29 -14.31
CA ILE A 5 -7.80 -9.55 -12.86
C ILE A 5 -9.15 -9.08 -12.34
N GLY A 6 -9.92 -10.01 -11.78
CA GLY A 6 -11.21 -9.71 -11.17
C GLY A 6 -11.76 -10.94 -10.46
N PRO A 7 -12.84 -10.78 -9.66
CA PRO A 7 -13.48 -11.90 -9.00
C PRO A 7 -13.94 -12.94 -10.00
N LEU A 8 -13.78 -14.21 -9.64
CA LEU A 8 -14.29 -15.31 -10.45
C LEU A 8 -15.82 -15.25 -10.46
N LYS A 9 -16.42 -15.31 -11.65
CA LYS A 9 -17.88 -15.37 -11.79
C LYS A 9 -18.42 -16.66 -11.18
N ASP A 10 -19.58 -16.59 -10.57
CA ASP A 10 -20.30 -17.75 -10.11
C ASP A 10 -20.44 -18.78 -11.23
N GLY A 11 -20.18 -20.05 -10.90
CA GLY A 11 -20.16 -21.13 -11.87
C GLY A 11 -18.84 -21.33 -12.63
N SER A 12 -17.78 -20.55 -12.34
CA SER A 12 -16.46 -20.81 -12.90
C SER A 12 -15.96 -22.20 -12.54
N PRO A 13 -15.47 -23.00 -13.50
CA PRO A 13 -14.92 -24.33 -13.22
C PRO A 13 -13.72 -24.28 -12.26
N ILE A 14 -13.02 -23.16 -12.19
CA ILE A 14 -11.89 -22.95 -11.26
C ILE A 14 -12.38 -23.02 -9.82
N ILE A 15 -13.56 -22.48 -9.49
CA ILE A 15 -14.12 -22.51 -8.13
C ILE A 15 -14.32 -23.97 -7.69
N ALA A 16 -14.82 -24.83 -8.57
CA ALA A 16 -15.01 -26.24 -8.27
C ALA A 16 -13.70 -26.97 -7.97
N GLU A 17 -12.65 -26.67 -8.73
CA GLU A 17 -11.33 -27.28 -8.51
C GLU A 17 -10.67 -26.74 -7.23
N VAL A 18 -10.79 -25.45 -6.94
CA VAL A 18 -10.33 -24.84 -5.69
C VAL A 18 -11.03 -25.46 -4.48
N ARG A 19 -12.35 -25.71 -4.58
CA ARG A 19 -13.11 -26.42 -3.54
C ARG A 19 -12.64 -27.86 -3.34
N LYS A 20 -12.30 -28.60 -4.40
CA LYS A 20 -11.71 -29.92 -4.29
C LYS A 20 -10.36 -29.88 -3.56
N LEU A 21 -9.51 -28.92 -3.91
CA LEU A 21 -8.22 -28.72 -3.27
C LEU A 21 -8.38 -28.39 -1.78
N GLN A 22 -9.35 -27.55 -1.46
CA GLN A 22 -9.68 -27.15 -0.10
C GLN A 22 -10.16 -28.34 0.74
N ARG A 23 -10.99 -29.21 0.17
CA ARG A 23 -11.43 -30.46 0.81
C ARG A 23 -10.27 -31.45 0.98
N ALA A 24 -9.39 -31.56 0.01
CA ALA A 24 -8.20 -32.43 0.11
C ALA A 24 -7.20 -31.95 1.17
N ALA A 25 -7.13 -30.65 1.42
CA ALA A 25 -6.27 -30.03 2.44
C ALA A 25 -6.91 -29.96 3.82
N TYR A 26 -8.16 -30.40 3.97
CA TYR A 26 -8.89 -30.35 5.22
C TYR A 26 -8.33 -31.33 6.25
N ASP A 27 -8.10 -30.82 7.45
CA ASP A 27 -7.72 -31.58 8.66
C ASP A 27 -8.78 -31.30 9.73
N GLY A 28 -9.43 -32.35 10.21
CA GLY A 28 -10.54 -32.23 11.14
C GLY A 28 -10.27 -31.45 12.42
N ASN A 29 -9.00 -31.32 12.85
CA ASN A 29 -8.60 -30.55 14.02
C ASN A 29 -8.25 -29.10 13.64
N ARG A 30 -7.57 -28.91 12.49
CA ARG A 30 -6.99 -27.62 12.07
C ARG A 30 -7.83 -26.92 11.01
N GLY A 31 -8.87 -27.57 10.50
CA GLY A 31 -9.67 -27.06 9.40
C GLY A 31 -8.89 -27.04 8.10
N THR A 32 -9.29 -26.15 7.20
CA THR A 32 -8.57 -25.86 5.95
C THR A 32 -8.14 -24.39 5.92
N TRP A 33 -7.50 -23.96 4.84
CA TRP A 33 -7.05 -22.60 4.63
C TRP A 33 -8.22 -21.64 4.29
N PHE A 34 -8.13 -20.39 4.73
CA PHE A 34 -9.06 -19.31 4.33
C PHE A 34 -8.68 -18.70 3.00
N THR A 35 -7.36 -18.55 2.74
CA THR A 35 -6.85 -18.09 1.46
C THR A 35 -5.75 -18.99 0.96
N ALA A 36 -5.62 -19.08 -0.35
CA ALA A 36 -4.52 -19.74 -1.03
C ALA A 36 -4.03 -18.88 -2.18
N SER A 37 -2.73 -18.82 -2.37
CA SER A 37 -2.10 -18.29 -3.58
C SER A 37 -1.59 -19.45 -4.41
N ILE A 38 -2.08 -19.58 -5.64
CA ILE A 38 -1.66 -20.61 -6.58
C ILE A 38 -1.03 -19.91 -7.77
N VAL A 39 0.26 -20.17 -7.96
CA VAL A 39 1.03 -19.60 -9.07
C VAL A 39 1.32 -20.70 -10.07
N VAL A 40 0.91 -20.48 -11.32
CA VAL A 40 1.25 -21.36 -12.44
C VAL A 40 2.19 -20.60 -13.35
N ALA A 41 3.42 -21.10 -13.50
CA ALA A 41 4.40 -20.54 -14.42
C ALA A 41 4.60 -21.47 -15.61
N ALA A 42 4.63 -20.92 -16.82
CA ALA A 42 4.92 -21.64 -18.06
C ALA A 42 6.27 -21.18 -18.63
N THR A 43 7.18 -22.10 -18.88
CA THR A 43 8.51 -21.83 -19.46
C THR A 43 8.72 -22.69 -20.72
N GLY A 44 9.58 -22.26 -21.64
CA GLY A 44 9.97 -23.06 -22.81
C GLY A 44 8.96 -23.01 -23.97
N TRP A 45 8.53 -21.82 -24.36
CA TRP A 45 7.69 -21.64 -25.55
C TRP A 45 8.44 -22.02 -26.86
N PRO A 46 7.86 -22.76 -27.83
CA PRO A 46 6.43 -23.08 -28.03
C PRO A 46 5.94 -24.35 -27.30
N ASN A 47 6.78 -25.09 -26.60
CA ASN A 47 6.40 -26.30 -25.86
C ASN A 47 6.51 -26.02 -24.34
N PRO A 48 5.51 -25.33 -23.75
CA PRO A 48 5.64 -24.86 -22.38
C PRO A 48 5.66 -26.00 -21.37
N GLN A 49 6.62 -25.93 -20.47
CA GLN A 49 6.62 -26.71 -19.24
C GLN A 49 5.98 -25.87 -18.13
N PHE A 50 5.05 -26.47 -17.41
CA PHE A 50 4.34 -25.79 -16.33
C PHE A 50 4.94 -26.18 -14.99
N SER A 51 5.18 -25.16 -14.16
CA SER A 51 5.46 -25.33 -12.74
C SER A 51 4.32 -24.72 -11.92
N VAL A 52 3.97 -25.36 -10.81
CA VAL A 52 2.89 -24.89 -9.93
C VAL A 52 3.48 -24.71 -8.53
N GLY A 53 3.35 -23.49 -8.01
CA GLY A 53 3.62 -23.16 -6.60
C GLY A 53 2.30 -22.85 -5.90
N ALA A 54 2.17 -23.26 -4.63
CA ALA A 54 1.02 -22.92 -3.83
C ALA A 54 1.44 -22.54 -2.41
N SER A 55 0.85 -21.49 -1.87
CA SER A 55 0.93 -21.11 -0.46
C SER A 55 -0.46 -21.03 0.14
N TYR A 56 -0.58 -21.36 1.42
CA TYR A 56 -1.86 -21.49 2.10
C TYR A 56 -1.82 -20.72 3.41
N ASN A 57 -2.82 -19.87 3.62
CA ASN A 57 -3.05 -19.17 4.89
C ASN A 57 -4.22 -19.81 5.64
N ARG A 58 -3.93 -20.37 6.80
CA ARG A 58 -4.91 -21.07 7.65
C ARG A 58 -5.38 -20.24 8.84
N ASP A 59 -4.53 -19.40 9.36
CA ASP A 59 -4.71 -18.79 10.68
C ASP A 59 -4.73 -17.27 10.65
N ASP A 60 -4.09 -16.64 9.65
CA ASP A 60 -4.09 -15.19 9.52
C ASP A 60 -5.35 -14.67 8.83
N GLU A 61 -5.76 -13.45 9.17
CA GLU A 61 -6.86 -12.79 8.50
C GLU A 61 -6.53 -12.58 7.02
N PRO A 62 -7.41 -13.02 6.09
CA PRO A 62 -7.19 -12.80 4.67
C PRO A 62 -7.07 -11.31 4.34
N ALA A 63 -6.02 -10.94 3.61
CA ALA A 63 -5.91 -9.59 3.08
C ALA A 63 -7.03 -9.33 2.08
N SER A 64 -7.67 -8.16 2.16
CA SER A 64 -8.65 -7.74 1.16
C SER A 64 -7.94 -7.47 -0.17
N TRP A 65 -8.43 -8.08 -1.25
CA TRP A 65 -7.99 -7.75 -2.60
C TRP A 65 -8.68 -6.48 -3.10
N LYS A 66 -7.99 -5.69 -3.92
CA LYS A 66 -8.63 -4.55 -4.60
C LYS A 66 -9.91 -5.03 -5.31
N ASN A 67 -11.05 -4.42 -4.97
CA ASN A 67 -12.39 -4.71 -5.48
C ASN A 67 -13.06 -6.01 -5.02
N GLU A 68 -12.50 -6.73 -4.06
CA GLU A 68 -13.20 -7.79 -3.35
C GLU A 68 -13.50 -7.30 -1.94
N GLY A 69 -14.75 -7.42 -1.52
CA GLY A 69 -15.14 -7.10 -0.14
C GLY A 69 -14.34 -7.96 0.86
N THR A 70 -14.18 -7.46 2.07
CA THR A 70 -13.67 -8.27 3.18
C THR A 70 -14.59 -9.45 3.42
N LEU A 71 -14.03 -10.60 3.85
CA LEU A 71 -14.86 -11.77 4.25
C LEU A 71 -15.91 -11.33 5.27
N THR A 72 -17.18 -11.57 4.97
CA THR A 72 -18.27 -11.25 5.87
C THR A 72 -18.38 -12.27 7.03
N ALA A 73 -19.12 -11.93 8.07
CA ALA A 73 -19.45 -12.87 9.15
C ALA A 73 -20.13 -14.14 8.61
N THR A 74 -20.92 -14.00 7.54
CA THR A 74 -21.61 -15.11 6.88
C THR A 74 -20.61 -16.01 6.18
N ASP A 75 -19.68 -15.45 5.41
CA ASP A 75 -18.63 -16.23 4.70
C ASP A 75 -17.78 -17.04 5.68
N VAL A 76 -17.40 -16.43 6.82
CA VAL A 76 -16.63 -17.13 7.85
C VAL A 76 -17.44 -18.24 8.49
N ARG A 77 -18.75 -18.03 8.76
CA ARG A 77 -19.62 -19.09 9.32
C ARG A 77 -19.82 -20.23 8.33
N GLU A 78 -20.06 -19.92 7.07
CA GLU A 78 -20.21 -20.93 6.01
C GLU A 78 -18.93 -21.75 5.85
N HIS A 79 -17.76 -21.08 5.83
CA HIS A 79 -16.47 -21.75 5.75
C HIS A 79 -16.26 -22.70 6.94
N LEU A 80 -16.53 -22.28 8.18
CA LEU A 80 -16.35 -23.10 9.36
C LEU A 80 -17.44 -24.17 9.50
N THR A 81 -18.58 -24.02 8.83
CA THR A 81 -19.62 -25.05 8.74
C THR A 81 -19.20 -26.14 7.76
N GLU A 82 -18.66 -25.77 6.60
CA GLU A 82 -18.16 -26.72 5.60
C GLU A 82 -16.86 -27.41 6.05
N PHE A 83 -15.99 -26.67 6.75
CA PHE A 83 -14.65 -27.12 7.21
C PHE A 83 -14.48 -26.86 8.72
N PRO A 84 -15.12 -27.65 9.57
CA PRO A 84 -15.06 -27.46 11.02
C PRO A 84 -13.62 -27.55 11.54
N ARG A 85 -13.33 -26.80 12.61
CA ARG A 85 -12.07 -26.90 13.37
C ARG A 85 -12.38 -26.89 14.86
N ASP A 86 -11.43 -27.38 15.66
CA ASP A 86 -11.56 -27.26 17.10
C ASP A 86 -11.75 -25.80 17.52
N ALA A 87 -12.63 -25.56 18.48
CA ALA A 87 -12.94 -24.21 18.96
C ALA A 87 -11.68 -23.41 19.39
N SER A 88 -10.70 -24.11 19.97
CA SER A 88 -9.40 -23.52 20.34
C SER A 88 -8.52 -23.14 19.14
N ARG A 89 -8.80 -23.69 17.97
CA ARG A 89 -8.06 -23.48 16.70
C ARG A 89 -8.74 -22.51 15.76
N ILE A 90 -9.92 -22.00 16.10
CA ILE A 90 -10.54 -20.92 15.34
C ILE A 90 -9.73 -19.64 15.60
N PRO A 91 -9.20 -18.98 14.54
CA PRO A 91 -8.43 -17.75 14.70
C PRO A 91 -9.22 -16.66 15.43
N ALA A 92 -8.54 -15.82 16.18
CA ALA A 92 -9.17 -14.76 16.96
C ALA A 92 -10.01 -13.82 16.07
N TRP A 93 -9.45 -13.41 14.92
CA TRP A 93 -10.16 -12.55 13.95
C TRP A 93 -11.45 -13.18 13.42
N ALA A 94 -11.46 -14.51 13.19
CA ALA A 94 -12.66 -15.21 12.69
C ALA A 94 -13.77 -15.28 13.76
N ARG A 95 -13.40 -15.50 15.02
CA ARG A 95 -14.34 -15.45 16.14
C ARG A 95 -14.93 -14.06 16.32
N GLU A 96 -14.09 -13.04 16.35
CA GLU A 96 -14.49 -11.64 16.47
C GLU A 96 -15.46 -11.24 15.35
N ARG A 97 -15.17 -11.69 14.12
CA ARG A 97 -16.03 -11.42 12.96
C ARG A 97 -17.40 -12.11 13.06
N MET A 98 -17.44 -13.37 13.48
CA MET A 98 -18.70 -14.11 13.66
C MET A 98 -19.56 -13.55 14.79
N GLU A 99 -18.95 -13.02 15.84
CA GLU A 99 -19.62 -12.44 16.99
C GLU A 99 -20.19 -11.03 16.73
N GLY A 100 -20.02 -10.52 15.51
CA GLY A 100 -20.43 -9.14 15.18
C GLY A 100 -19.55 -8.09 15.87
N ARG A 101 -18.53 -8.52 16.58
CA ARG A 101 -17.40 -7.68 16.93
C ARG A 101 -16.54 -7.56 15.67
N ALA A 102 -17.09 -6.86 14.66
CA ALA A 102 -16.22 -6.38 13.62
C ALA A 102 -15.04 -5.74 14.34
N ARG A 103 -13.82 -6.28 14.21
CA ARG A 103 -12.72 -5.36 14.18
C ARG A 103 -13.17 -4.39 13.12
N HIS A 104 -13.57 -3.25 13.60
CA HIS A 104 -13.69 -2.10 12.75
C HIS A 104 -12.53 -2.23 11.77
N SER A 105 -12.82 -2.24 10.47
CA SER A 105 -11.76 -2.00 9.49
C SER A 105 -10.78 -1.03 10.13
N ALA A 106 -9.51 -1.07 9.85
CA ALA A 106 -8.43 -0.36 10.56
C ALA A 106 -8.76 1.00 11.24
N ALA A 107 -9.88 1.59 10.95
CA ALA A 107 -10.46 2.79 11.53
C ALA A 107 -10.84 2.71 13.01
N ALA A 108 -11.18 1.57 13.53
CA ALA A 108 -11.70 1.50 14.91
C ALA A 108 -10.77 0.79 15.89
N ALA A 109 -9.59 0.36 15.47
CA ALA A 109 -8.56 -0.17 16.38
C ALA A 109 -7.76 0.95 17.08
N LEU A 110 -8.07 2.22 16.82
CA LEU A 110 -7.24 3.35 17.23
C LEU A 110 -7.67 4.08 18.49
N SER A 111 -8.73 3.68 19.16
CA SER A 111 -9.17 4.35 20.40
C SER A 111 -8.35 4.00 21.65
N SER A 112 -7.17 3.36 21.54
CA SER A 112 -6.49 2.88 22.75
C SER A 112 -4.95 2.94 22.79
N SER A 113 -4.24 3.52 21.84
CA SER A 113 -2.81 3.79 22.04
C SER A 113 -2.52 5.29 21.97
N GLU A 114 -2.21 5.88 23.11
CA GLU A 114 -1.85 7.31 23.23
C GLU A 114 -0.62 7.70 22.36
N HIS A 115 0.05 6.74 21.71
CA HIS A 115 1.27 6.97 20.92
C HIS A 115 1.39 6.02 19.74
N GLU A 116 0.47 6.06 18.77
CA GLU A 116 0.64 5.26 17.56
C GLU A 116 1.49 5.99 16.50
N ILE A 117 2.55 5.32 16.05
CA ILE A 117 3.41 5.76 14.95
C ILE A 117 3.29 4.72 13.84
N PRO A 118 2.41 4.91 12.84
CA PRO A 118 2.18 3.92 11.79
C PRO A 118 3.37 3.77 10.84
N ASN A 119 4.20 4.82 10.73
CA ASN A 119 5.36 4.85 9.84
C ASN A 119 6.56 5.55 10.52
N PRO A 120 7.41 4.81 11.26
CA PRO A 120 8.58 5.41 11.94
C PRO A 120 9.59 6.05 10.98
N TYR A 121 9.69 5.55 9.74
CA TYR A 121 10.58 6.13 8.75
C TYR A 121 10.12 7.51 8.28
N LEU A 122 8.80 7.72 8.22
CA LEU A 122 8.22 9.03 7.92
C LEU A 122 8.58 10.04 9.01
N VAL A 123 8.44 9.67 10.27
CA VAL A 123 8.80 10.54 11.39
C VAL A 123 10.28 10.96 11.32
N ALA A 124 11.18 10.01 11.08
CA ALA A 124 12.61 10.29 10.92
C ALA A 124 12.92 11.19 9.71
N ALA A 125 12.19 11.01 8.60
CA ALA A 125 12.34 11.86 7.42
C ALA A 125 11.84 13.29 7.66
N LEU A 126 10.72 13.45 8.37
CA LEU A 126 10.20 14.76 8.78
C LEU A 126 11.16 15.49 9.71
N GLU A 127 11.78 14.80 10.65
CA GLU A 127 12.80 15.39 11.52
C GLU A 127 14.03 15.84 10.71
N THR A 128 14.45 15.07 9.71
CA THR A 128 15.52 15.46 8.80
C THR A 128 15.14 16.71 8.00
N PHE A 129 13.92 16.74 7.44
CA PHE A 129 13.39 17.88 6.70
C PHE A 129 13.32 19.15 7.56
N ARG A 130 12.85 19.04 8.79
CA ARG A 130 12.82 20.16 9.76
C ARG A 130 14.19 20.80 9.93
N ASN A 131 15.23 19.98 10.03
CA ASN A 131 16.60 20.46 10.27
C ASN A 131 17.29 20.97 8.99
N ASP A 132 16.83 20.55 7.84
CA ASP A 132 17.41 20.90 6.51
C ASP A 132 16.28 20.96 5.47
N VAL A 133 15.65 22.16 5.34
CA VAL A 133 14.52 22.39 4.44
C VAL A 133 15.03 22.53 3.01
N GLN A 134 15.12 21.42 2.29
CA GLN A 134 15.55 21.35 0.91
C GLN A 134 14.62 20.43 0.10
N GLU A 135 14.64 20.55 -1.23
CA GLU A 135 13.89 19.70 -2.14
C GLU A 135 14.18 18.21 -1.91
N ARG A 136 15.45 17.84 -1.77
CA ARG A 136 15.85 16.46 -1.53
C ARG A 136 15.29 15.88 -0.24
N THR A 137 15.24 16.64 0.83
CA THR A 137 14.70 16.18 2.12
C THR A 137 13.18 16.09 2.07
N LEU A 138 12.49 16.98 1.34
CA LEU A 138 11.06 16.86 1.06
C LEU A 138 10.75 15.61 0.21
N ILE A 139 11.52 15.34 -0.83
CA ILE A 139 11.40 14.13 -1.64
C ILE A 139 11.54 12.88 -0.75
N ASN A 140 12.48 12.90 0.20
CA ASN A 140 12.64 11.79 1.13
C ASN A 140 11.44 11.62 2.08
N VAL A 141 10.80 12.71 2.54
CA VAL A 141 9.54 12.66 3.29
C VAL A 141 8.46 11.94 2.46
N VAL A 142 8.26 12.37 1.25
CA VAL A 142 7.24 11.77 0.37
C VAL A 142 7.56 10.30 0.04
N ARG A 143 8.82 9.98 -0.23
CA ARG A 143 9.28 8.60 -0.49
C ARG A 143 9.01 7.67 0.69
N THR A 144 9.30 8.12 1.90
CA THR A 144 9.07 7.32 3.12
C THR A 144 7.58 7.23 3.45
N MET A 145 6.82 8.30 3.22
CA MET A 145 5.37 8.31 3.35
C MET A 145 4.71 7.23 2.47
N LEU A 146 5.13 7.12 1.21
CA LEU A 146 4.64 6.10 0.27
C LEU A 146 5.00 4.65 0.66
N GLY A 147 5.96 4.47 1.53
CA GLY A 147 6.37 3.16 2.05
C GLY A 147 5.50 2.61 3.17
N GLY A 148 4.49 3.38 3.64
CA GLY A 148 3.71 3.00 4.80
C GLY A 148 2.35 3.68 4.88
N ASP A 149 1.78 3.62 6.08
CA ASP A 149 0.50 4.22 6.41
C ASP A 149 0.68 5.60 7.02
N VAL A 150 -0.37 6.39 6.96
CA VAL A 150 -0.52 7.69 7.60
C VAL A 150 -1.83 7.75 8.38
N LEU A 151 -1.98 8.74 9.24
CA LEU A 151 -3.20 8.97 9.98
C LEU A 151 -3.97 10.15 9.40
N LEU A 152 -5.29 10.02 9.40
CA LEU A 152 -6.23 11.06 9.05
C LEU A 152 -7.17 11.30 10.25
N ASP A 153 -7.37 12.53 10.63
CA ASP A 153 -8.40 12.88 11.59
C ASP A 153 -9.74 12.99 10.85
N ALA A 154 -10.62 12.06 11.16
CA ALA A 154 -11.97 11.97 10.62
C ALA A 154 -13.03 12.26 11.68
N THR A 155 -12.65 12.88 12.79
CA THR A 155 -13.55 13.31 13.88
C THR A 155 -14.63 14.22 13.30
N GLY A 156 -15.89 13.95 13.66
CA GLY A 156 -17.04 14.64 13.07
C GLY A 156 -17.65 13.96 11.83
N SER A 157 -17.11 12.82 11.40
CA SER A 157 -17.71 11.98 10.36
C SER A 157 -19.04 11.40 10.86
N LEU A 158 -20.01 11.32 9.95
CA LEU A 158 -21.27 10.64 10.22
C LEU A 158 -21.14 9.17 9.79
N LEU A 159 -20.98 8.28 10.77
CA LEU A 159 -20.96 6.85 10.52
C LEU A 159 -22.38 6.30 10.67
N ILE A 160 -22.92 5.73 9.59
CA ILE A 160 -24.21 5.05 9.58
C ILE A 160 -23.95 3.57 9.29
N PRO A 161 -23.85 2.72 10.34
CA PRO A 161 -23.58 1.30 10.16
C PRO A 161 -24.69 0.63 9.35
N SER A 162 -24.32 -0.27 8.44
CA SER A 162 -25.22 -1.24 7.84
C SER A 162 -25.13 -2.58 8.59
N GLU A 163 -25.98 -3.55 8.24
CA GLU A 163 -25.93 -4.89 8.84
C GLU A 163 -24.59 -5.61 8.62
N THR A 164 -23.82 -5.21 7.60
CA THR A 164 -22.60 -5.87 7.16
C THR A 164 -21.36 -4.99 7.20
N ASP A 165 -21.52 -3.67 7.36
CA ASP A 165 -20.41 -2.72 7.32
C ASP A 165 -20.62 -1.61 8.35
N PRO A 166 -19.67 -1.38 9.28
CA PRO A 166 -19.73 -0.26 10.23
C PRO A 166 -19.66 1.12 9.52
N MET A 167 -19.15 1.16 8.29
CA MET A 167 -19.26 2.31 7.40
C MET A 167 -20.24 1.99 6.25
N GLY A 168 -21.52 1.85 6.56
CA GLY A 168 -22.54 1.61 5.55
C GLY A 168 -22.55 2.69 4.47
N PRO A 169 -23.24 2.45 3.33
CA PRO A 169 -23.19 3.30 2.15
C PRO A 169 -23.71 4.73 2.37
N GLU A 170 -24.41 4.97 3.47
CA GLU A 170 -24.91 6.30 3.86
C GLU A 170 -23.93 7.05 4.79
N SER A 171 -22.80 6.44 5.16
CA SER A 171 -21.78 7.08 5.98
C SER A 171 -21.09 8.19 5.20
N VAL A 172 -20.88 9.31 5.85
CA VAL A 172 -20.16 10.47 5.31
C VAL A 172 -18.86 10.63 6.08
N LEU A 173 -17.75 10.31 5.43
CA LEU A 173 -16.42 10.56 5.98
C LEU A 173 -16.03 12.02 5.72
N THR A 174 -15.68 12.70 6.79
CA THR A 174 -15.15 14.06 6.75
C THR A 174 -13.69 14.00 7.20
N HIS A 175 -12.77 14.39 6.33
CA HIS A 175 -11.38 14.52 6.71
C HIS A 175 -11.09 15.95 7.13
N GLN A 176 -10.13 16.12 8.02
CA GLN A 176 -9.72 17.44 8.45
C GLN A 176 -9.05 18.20 7.30
N VAL A 177 -9.62 19.35 6.97
CA VAL A 177 -9.13 20.26 5.93
C VAL A 177 -8.93 21.63 6.56
N ILE A 178 -7.80 22.25 6.27
CA ILE A 178 -7.52 23.63 6.67
C ILE A 178 -7.50 24.54 5.46
N ARG A 179 -7.90 25.78 5.69
CA ARG A 179 -7.74 26.85 4.72
C ARG A 179 -6.51 27.67 5.07
N MET A 180 -5.54 27.68 4.16
CA MET A 180 -4.31 28.45 4.34
C MET A 180 -4.61 29.95 4.38
N PRO A 181 -4.25 30.68 5.45
CA PRO A 181 -4.66 32.08 5.62
C PRO A 181 -4.14 33.02 4.50
N GLU A 182 -2.91 32.79 4.05
CA GLU A 182 -2.23 33.68 3.10
C GLU A 182 -2.66 33.48 1.65
N THR A 183 -2.91 32.21 1.25
CA THR A 183 -3.20 31.84 -0.14
C THR A 183 -4.67 31.53 -0.38
N GLY A 184 -5.43 31.22 0.67
CA GLY A 184 -6.79 30.73 0.60
C GLY A 184 -6.92 29.27 0.12
N MET A 185 -5.79 28.59 -0.11
CA MET A 185 -5.73 27.20 -0.56
C MET A 185 -6.31 26.26 0.50
N GLN A 186 -6.93 25.17 0.05
CA GLN A 186 -7.45 24.12 0.92
C GLN A 186 -6.45 22.97 1.03
N ALA A 187 -6.07 22.62 2.25
CA ALA A 187 -5.09 21.59 2.54
C ALA A 187 -5.73 20.41 3.27
N LEU A 188 -5.53 19.19 2.75
CA LEU A 188 -5.84 17.96 3.47
C LEU A 188 -4.81 17.75 4.59
N CYS A 189 -5.27 17.59 5.83
CA CYS A 189 -4.39 17.30 6.96
C CYS A 189 -4.08 15.80 7.05
N VAL A 190 -2.79 15.48 7.12
CA VAL A 190 -2.26 14.12 7.25
C VAL A 190 -1.29 14.10 8.42
N PHE A 191 -1.27 13.02 9.19
CA PHE A 191 -0.46 12.95 10.40
C PHE A 191 0.45 11.71 10.41
N SER A 192 1.68 11.91 10.88
CA SER A 192 2.68 10.85 11.04
C SER A 192 2.51 10.05 12.33
N SER A 193 1.83 10.63 13.34
CA SER A 193 1.57 10.01 14.62
C SER A 193 0.29 10.55 15.28
N SER A 194 -0.30 9.79 16.19
CA SER A 194 -1.46 10.22 16.97
C SER A 194 -1.11 11.41 17.92
N GLU A 195 0.11 11.49 18.38
CA GLU A 195 0.59 12.62 19.19
C GLU A 195 0.50 13.96 18.44
N HIS A 196 0.79 13.94 17.13
CA HIS A 196 0.73 15.13 16.27
C HIS A 196 -0.72 15.57 16.01
N ILE A 197 -1.67 14.65 15.95
CA ILE A 197 -3.10 14.99 15.88
C ILE A 197 -3.49 15.80 17.12
N GLY A 198 -3.09 15.34 18.31
CA GLY A 198 -3.40 16.03 19.57
C GLY A 198 -2.75 17.41 19.71
N LYS A 199 -1.62 17.65 19.06
CA LYS A 199 -0.89 18.92 19.07
C LYS A 199 -1.31 19.88 17.98
N SER A 200 -2.03 19.43 16.99
CA SER A 200 -2.44 20.23 15.84
C SER A 200 -3.36 21.38 16.27
N TYR A 201 -3.03 22.61 15.84
CA TYR A 201 -3.87 23.80 16.05
C TYR A 201 -5.20 23.73 15.29
N VAL A 202 -5.33 22.75 14.42
CA VAL A 202 -6.48 22.58 13.55
C VAL A 202 -7.61 21.84 14.26
N ARG A 203 -7.27 21.07 15.28
CA ARG A 203 -8.26 20.32 16.04
C ARG A 203 -9.14 21.30 16.82
N GLN A 204 -10.32 21.59 16.26
CA GLN A 204 -11.37 22.26 17.01
C GLN A 204 -11.97 21.25 18.00
N GLU A 205 -12.43 21.74 19.16
CA GLU A 205 -13.27 20.94 20.06
C GLU A 205 -14.56 20.57 19.30
N SER A 206 -14.50 19.45 18.58
CA SER A 206 -15.69 18.91 17.90
C SER A 206 -16.51 18.12 18.94
N GLU A 207 -17.81 18.40 18.99
CA GLU A 207 -18.75 17.55 19.71
C GLU A 207 -18.87 16.24 18.93
N GLY A 208 -18.14 15.21 19.33
CA GLY A 208 -18.18 13.88 18.73
C GLY A 208 -17.06 12.96 19.22
N ASP A 209 -17.26 11.69 19.04
CA ASP A 209 -16.23 10.70 19.35
C ASP A 209 -15.02 10.87 18.40
N GLU A 210 -13.84 10.78 18.96
CA GLU A 210 -12.57 10.85 18.21
C GLU A 210 -12.51 9.67 17.21
N LEU A 211 -12.33 10.02 15.94
CA LEU A 211 -12.18 9.03 14.86
C LEU A 211 -10.89 9.30 14.10
N ILE A 212 -9.90 8.43 14.31
CA ILE A 212 -8.63 8.48 13.60
C ILE A 212 -8.58 7.30 12.61
N LEU A 213 -8.35 7.60 11.35
CA LEU A 213 -8.21 6.61 10.30
C LEU A 213 -6.74 6.38 9.99
N ARG A 214 -6.34 5.11 9.94
CA ARG A 214 -5.04 4.70 9.43
C ARG A 214 -5.20 4.22 8.00
N GLU A 215 -4.53 4.87 7.07
CA GLU A 215 -4.66 4.61 5.64
C GLU A 215 -3.30 4.54 4.95
N PRO A 216 -3.13 3.65 3.95
CA PRO A 216 -1.94 3.66 3.10
C PRO A 216 -1.80 5.03 2.41
N ALA A 217 -0.61 5.63 2.48
CA ALA A 217 -0.38 6.97 1.92
C ALA A 217 -0.73 7.07 0.42
N MET A 218 -0.50 6.01 -0.35
CA MET A 218 -0.88 5.98 -1.76
C MET A 218 -2.40 6.10 -1.96
N LYS A 219 -3.21 5.49 -1.10
CA LYS A 219 -4.68 5.63 -1.15
C LYS A 219 -5.07 7.07 -0.86
N VAL A 220 -4.48 7.68 0.17
CA VAL A 220 -4.71 9.09 0.51
C VAL A 220 -4.37 10.00 -0.67
N PHE A 221 -3.27 9.75 -1.38
CA PHE A 221 -2.89 10.53 -2.57
C PHE A 221 -3.88 10.39 -3.72
N ILE A 222 -4.39 9.18 -3.96
CA ILE A 222 -5.41 8.93 -5.00
C ILE A 222 -6.72 9.65 -4.62
N ASP A 223 -7.17 9.52 -3.38
CA ASP A 223 -8.40 10.16 -2.90
C ASP A 223 -8.28 11.70 -2.92
N PHE A 224 -7.12 12.23 -2.53
CA PHE A 224 -6.81 13.66 -2.63
C PHE A 224 -6.91 14.17 -4.08
N LEU A 225 -6.34 13.46 -5.05
CA LEU A 225 -6.44 13.85 -6.47
C LEU A 225 -7.86 13.77 -7.00
N GLY A 226 -8.68 12.87 -6.48
CA GLY A 226 -10.11 12.77 -6.81
C GLY A 226 -10.96 13.94 -6.30
N ASN A 227 -10.45 14.73 -5.36
CA ASN A 227 -11.14 15.89 -4.81
C ASN A 227 -10.52 17.21 -5.34
N GLU A 228 -11.15 17.82 -6.34
CA GLU A 228 -10.66 19.06 -6.97
C GLU A 228 -10.69 20.29 -6.04
N ALA A 229 -11.40 20.22 -4.91
CA ALA A 229 -11.46 21.32 -3.95
C ALA A 229 -10.19 21.42 -3.08
N LEU A 230 -9.33 20.41 -3.08
CA LEU A 230 -8.10 20.37 -2.31
C LEU A 230 -6.91 20.78 -3.17
N ASP A 231 -6.09 21.69 -2.68
CA ASP A 231 -4.94 22.25 -3.41
C ASP A 231 -3.62 21.57 -3.03
N LEU A 232 -3.47 21.18 -1.76
CA LEU A 232 -2.24 20.58 -1.22
C LEU A 232 -2.55 19.63 -0.07
N ILE A 233 -1.53 18.85 0.31
CA ILE A 233 -1.51 18.04 1.53
C ILE A 233 -0.58 18.75 2.52
N VAL A 234 -1.00 18.86 3.77
CA VAL A 234 -0.15 19.28 4.88
C VAL A 234 0.08 18.11 5.81
N VAL A 235 1.34 17.81 6.09
CA VAL A 235 1.75 16.76 7.02
C VAL A 235 2.05 17.39 8.36
N ASP A 236 1.52 16.82 9.44
CA ASP A 236 1.69 17.24 10.83
C ASP A 236 1.43 18.76 11.07
N PRO A 237 0.27 19.29 10.64
CA PRO A 237 -0.01 20.72 10.73
C PRO A 237 0.09 21.25 12.16
N GLY A 238 0.72 22.40 12.33
CA GLY A 238 0.89 23.08 13.62
C GLY A 238 1.97 22.48 14.52
N THR A 239 2.78 21.58 13.99
CA THR A 239 3.94 21.02 14.69
C THR A 239 5.25 21.52 14.07
N ASP A 240 6.37 21.24 14.74
CA ASP A 240 7.70 21.51 14.18
C ASP A 240 8.03 20.62 12.94
N HIS A 241 7.22 19.60 12.68
CA HIS A 241 7.37 18.67 11.58
C HIS A 241 6.48 19.02 10.37
N GLU A 242 5.81 20.18 10.42
CA GLU A 242 4.90 20.61 9.36
C GLU A 242 5.62 20.71 8.01
N CYS A 243 5.07 20.03 6.99
CA CYS A 243 5.52 20.20 5.62
C CYS A 243 4.34 20.13 4.64
N TYR A 244 4.56 20.66 3.44
CA TYR A 244 3.54 20.81 2.41
C TYR A 244 3.92 20.01 1.17
N ILE A 245 2.92 19.30 0.61
CA ILE A 245 3.07 18.54 -0.63
C ILE A 245 2.05 19.10 -1.61
N GLU A 246 2.52 19.69 -2.70
CA GLU A 246 1.69 20.32 -3.70
C GLU A 246 0.94 19.29 -4.56
N ARG A 247 -0.22 19.67 -5.07
CA ARG A 247 -1.04 18.81 -5.95
C ARG A 247 -0.27 18.28 -7.15
N ALA A 248 0.58 19.12 -7.76
CA ALA A 248 1.41 18.72 -8.90
C ALA A 248 2.41 17.59 -8.53
N GLN A 249 2.98 17.66 -7.34
CA GLN A 249 3.88 16.60 -6.82
C GLN A 249 3.13 15.30 -6.58
N VAL A 250 1.96 15.35 -5.95
CA VAL A 250 1.09 14.17 -5.75
C VAL A 250 0.68 13.57 -7.09
N GLN A 251 0.28 14.40 -8.05
CA GLN A 251 -0.10 13.95 -9.39
C GLN A 251 1.06 13.24 -10.08
N TRP A 252 2.26 13.82 -10.06
CA TRP A 252 3.45 13.21 -10.62
C TRP A 252 3.71 11.82 -10.01
N ILE A 253 3.61 11.69 -8.69
CA ILE A 253 3.82 10.43 -7.97
C ILE A 253 2.79 9.37 -8.38
N VAL A 254 1.51 9.73 -8.40
CA VAL A 254 0.41 8.78 -8.66
C VAL A 254 0.40 8.32 -10.12
N THR A 255 0.72 9.22 -11.06
CA THR A 255 0.65 8.93 -12.51
C THR A 255 1.94 8.36 -13.08
N SER A 256 3.06 8.47 -12.38
CA SER A 256 4.36 7.96 -12.86
C SER A 256 4.39 6.43 -12.93
N PRO A 257 5.13 5.88 -13.90
CA PRO A 257 5.37 4.44 -13.99
C PRO A 257 5.99 3.91 -12.70
N ARG A 258 5.54 2.74 -12.23
CA ARG A 258 6.07 2.10 -11.02
C ARG A 258 5.83 0.60 -11.01
N ASN A 259 6.61 -0.11 -10.22
CA ASN A 259 6.50 -1.54 -9.99
C ASN A 259 6.20 -1.83 -8.51
N ASP A 260 4.94 -1.69 -8.13
CA ASP A 260 4.50 -1.91 -6.74
C ASP A 260 4.74 -3.37 -6.31
N GLY A 261 4.63 -4.32 -7.24
CA GLY A 261 4.90 -5.74 -6.96
C GLY A 261 6.36 -6.00 -6.60
N ALA A 262 7.30 -5.42 -7.35
CA ALA A 262 8.73 -5.52 -7.03
C ALA A 262 9.07 -4.79 -5.72
N LYS A 263 8.50 -3.60 -5.49
CA LYS A 263 8.69 -2.86 -4.25
C LYS A 263 8.22 -3.66 -3.03
N MET A 264 7.02 -4.24 -3.10
CA MET A 264 6.48 -5.08 -2.03
C MET A 264 7.37 -6.31 -1.77
N ALA A 265 7.82 -6.98 -2.84
CA ALA A 265 8.70 -8.13 -2.73
C ALA A 265 10.04 -7.81 -2.05
N LEU A 266 10.64 -6.66 -2.39
CA LEU A 266 11.86 -6.16 -1.76
C LEU A 266 11.64 -5.82 -0.28
N THR A 267 10.52 -5.20 0.07
CA THR A 267 10.17 -4.86 1.45
C THR A 267 9.98 -6.11 2.32
N GLN A 268 9.47 -7.20 1.71
CA GLN A 268 9.23 -8.48 2.39
C GLN A 268 10.41 -9.45 2.33
N ASP A 269 11.54 -9.04 1.74
CA ASP A 269 12.70 -9.90 1.44
C ASP A 269 12.30 -11.20 0.72
N ASN A 270 11.34 -11.11 -0.20
CA ASN A 270 10.77 -12.25 -0.90
C ASN A 270 11.30 -12.32 -2.34
N MET A 271 12.41 -13.03 -2.53
CA MET A 271 13.06 -13.19 -3.84
C MET A 271 12.16 -13.85 -4.89
N GLN A 272 11.33 -14.82 -4.49
CA GLN A 272 10.44 -15.51 -5.43
C GLN A 272 9.35 -14.56 -5.96
N MET A 273 8.78 -13.74 -5.08
CA MET A 273 7.81 -12.71 -5.45
C MET A 273 8.46 -11.63 -6.33
N LEU A 274 9.71 -11.24 -6.01
CA LEU A 274 10.48 -10.29 -6.80
C LEU A 274 10.67 -10.81 -8.24
N LEU A 275 11.20 -12.03 -8.39
CA LEU A 275 11.36 -12.65 -9.70
C LEU A 275 10.02 -12.75 -10.46
N GLY A 276 8.94 -13.15 -9.79
CA GLY A 276 7.61 -13.19 -10.39
C GLY A 276 7.12 -11.84 -10.89
N SER A 277 7.37 -10.78 -10.13
CA SER A 277 7.00 -9.42 -10.54
C SER A 277 7.85 -8.91 -11.71
N LEU A 278 9.13 -9.25 -11.77
CA LEU A 278 10.06 -8.80 -12.82
C LEU A 278 9.82 -9.49 -14.17
N VAL A 279 9.40 -10.76 -14.17
CA VAL A 279 9.14 -11.49 -15.44
C VAL A 279 7.75 -11.24 -16.01
N SER A 280 6.89 -10.51 -15.33
CA SER A 280 5.57 -10.13 -15.83
C SER A 280 5.71 -9.28 -17.10
N PRO A 281 4.94 -9.55 -18.19
CA PRO A 281 5.03 -8.76 -19.42
C PRO A 281 4.75 -7.26 -19.26
N ALA A 282 3.95 -6.89 -18.26
CA ALA A 282 3.63 -5.50 -17.92
C ALA A 282 4.58 -4.91 -16.89
N SER A 283 5.61 -5.65 -16.48
CA SER A 283 6.56 -5.19 -15.46
C SER A 283 7.43 -4.08 -16.01
N VAL A 284 7.52 -3.00 -15.25
CA VAL A 284 8.34 -1.83 -15.57
C VAL A 284 9.42 -1.70 -14.48
N LEU A 285 10.64 -1.38 -14.90
CA LEU A 285 11.69 -0.87 -14.02
C LEU A 285 12.11 0.51 -14.50
N LEU A 286 12.72 1.25 -13.61
CA LEU A 286 13.21 2.59 -13.90
C LEU A 286 14.72 2.64 -13.72
N VAL A 287 15.37 3.47 -14.53
CA VAL A 287 16.80 3.76 -14.47
C VAL A 287 17.01 5.26 -14.50
N GLY A 288 18.03 5.73 -13.81
CA GLY A 288 18.48 7.11 -13.92
C GLY A 288 19.45 7.25 -15.11
N VAL A 289 19.32 8.31 -15.89
CA VAL A 289 20.32 8.68 -16.90
C VAL A 289 21.51 9.33 -16.20
N ASP A 290 22.72 8.92 -16.56
CA ASP A 290 23.93 9.52 -15.99
C ASP A 290 24.01 11.01 -16.38
N PRO A 291 23.96 11.95 -15.43
CA PRO A 291 24.01 13.39 -15.72
C PRO A 291 25.35 13.82 -16.34
N ALA A 292 26.39 13.01 -16.21
CA ALA A 292 27.69 13.26 -16.85
C ALA A 292 27.75 12.86 -18.33
N ASP A 293 26.73 12.12 -18.84
CA ASP A 293 26.64 11.73 -20.24
C ASP A 293 25.70 12.63 -21.05
N PRO A 294 26.22 13.59 -21.83
CA PRO A 294 25.38 14.48 -22.64
C PRO A 294 24.62 13.76 -23.77
N SER A 295 24.99 12.52 -24.12
CA SER A 295 24.30 11.71 -25.11
C SER A 295 23.00 11.07 -24.53
N GLY A 296 22.90 10.99 -23.21
CA GLY A 296 21.79 10.37 -22.49
C GLY A 296 21.67 8.87 -22.75
N THR A 297 22.75 8.20 -23.11
CA THR A 297 22.77 6.76 -23.39
C THR A 297 23.32 5.94 -22.22
N SER A 298 24.05 6.58 -21.30
CA SER A 298 24.58 5.94 -20.10
C SER A 298 23.61 6.06 -18.93
N PHE A 299 23.55 5.02 -18.11
CA PHE A 299 22.71 4.99 -16.93
C PHE A 299 23.54 5.12 -15.65
N VAL A 300 22.89 5.43 -14.54
CA VAL A 300 23.52 5.50 -13.23
C VAL A 300 23.90 4.11 -12.75
N PHE A 301 25.17 3.93 -12.39
CA PHE A 301 25.73 2.71 -11.83
C PHE A 301 26.21 2.95 -10.41
N ASP A 302 26.20 1.89 -9.61
CA ASP A 302 26.94 1.85 -8.36
C ASP A 302 28.41 1.53 -8.70
N PRO A 303 29.36 2.39 -8.31
CA PRO A 303 30.77 2.18 -8.65
C PRO A 303 31.44 1.14 -7.74
N ASP A 304 32.48 0.48 -8.27
CA ASP A 304 33.41 -0.31 -7.46
C ASP A 304 34.30 0.58 -6.59
N GLU A 305 35.19 -0.04 -5.79
CA GLU A 305 36.15 0.66 -4.93
C GLU A 305 37.11 1.59 -5.70
N ASN A 306 37.25 1.43 -7.02
CA ASN A 306 38.09 2.22 -7.90
C ASN A 306 37.31 3.28 -8.70
N GLY A 307 36.01 3.36 -8.50
CA GLY A 307 35.12 4.29 -9.21
C GLY A 307 34.65 3.80 -10.59
N ASN A 308 34.85 2.52 -10.93
CA ASN A 308 34.35 1.98 -12.19
C ASN A 308 32.91 1.52 -12.05
N PRO A 309 32.07 1.64 -13.09
CA PRO A 309 30.71 1.12 -13.09
C PRO A 309 30.69 -0.38 -12.78
N GLN A 310 30.01 -0.78 -11.69
CA GLN A 310 29.93 -2.19 -11.27
C GLN A 310 28.52 -2.74 -11.42
N SER A 311 27.52 -2.04 -10.91
CA SER A 311 26.15 -2.53 -10.87
C SER A 311 25.19 -1.47 -11.39
N LEU A 312 24.33 -1.83 -12.35
CA LEU A 312 23.27 -0.95 -12.82
C LEU A 312 22.25 -0.73 -11.69
N LEU A 313 22.04 0.55 -11.34
CA LEU A 313 21.00 0.89 -10.38
C LEU A 313 19.63 0.87 -11.06
N VAL A 314 18.74 0.02 -10.57
CA VAL A 314 17.37 -0.09 -11.03
C VAL A 314 16.39 0.21 -9.90
N PHE A 315 15.28 0.86 -10.22
CA PHE A 315 14.35 1.40 -9.25
C PHE A 315 12.92 0.96 -9.54
N THR A 316 12.11 0.90 -8.51
CA THR A 316 10.70 0.52 -8.61
C THR A 316 9.76 1.70 -8.85
N SER A 317 10.24 2.93 -8.62
CA SER A 317 9.47 4.17 -8.84
C SER A 317 10.39 5.37 -9.07
N PRO A 318 9.91 6.44 -9.75
CA PRO A 318 10.73 7.62 -10.02
C PRO A 318 11.17 8.36 -8.75
N ILE A 319 10.38 8.31 -7.69
CA ILE A 319 10.70 8.99 -6.44
C ILE A 319 11.95 8.41 -5.76
N GLU A 320 12.27 7.15 -6.01
CA GLU A 320 13.51 6.54 -5.50
C GLU A 320 14.74 7.15 -6.20
N ILE A 321 14.62 7.43 -7.50
CA ILE A 321 15.67 8.11 -8.28
C ILE A 321 15.81 9.57 -7.83
N ALA A 322 14.69 10.28 -7.71
CA ALA A 322 14.67 11.66 -7.24
C ALA A 322 15.23 11.81 -5.81
N ALA A 323 15.05 10.80 -4.95
CA ALA A 323 15.65 10.78 -3.61
C ALA A 323 17.18 10.58 -3.65
N LEU A 324 17.71 9.94 -4.69
CA LEU A 324 19.15 9.86 -4.93
C LEU A 324 19.70 11.23 -5.39
N ASP A 325 19.12 11.75 -6.47
CA ASP A 325 19.38 13.10 -6.99
C ASP A 325 18.14 13.58 -7.78
N PRO A 326 17.49 14.70 -7.41
CA PRO A 326 16.30 15.21 -8.07
C PRO A 326 16.53 15.67 -9.52
N HIS A 327 17.78 15.87 -9.94
CA HIS A 327 18.15 16.30 -11.29
C HIS A 327 18.39 15.14 -12.26
N ILE A 328 18.39 13.90 -11.78
CA ILE A 328 18.56 12.73 -12.65
C ILE A 328 17.31 12.55 -13.53
N GLU A 329 17.52 12.53 -14.86
CA GLU A 329 16.48 12.17 -15.81
C GLU A 329 16.08 10.70 -15.61
N VAL A 330 14.77 10.46 -15.50
CA VAL A 330 14.22 9.12 -15.26
C VAL A 330 13.77 8.51 -16.57
N ARG A 331 14.15 7.27 -16.83
CA ARG A 331 13.62 6.46 -17.92
C ARG A 331 13.02 5.18 -17.40
N SER A 332 11.93 4.77 -18.02
CA SER A 332 11.25 3.52 -17.72
C SER A 332 11.23 2.60 -18.92
N ALA A 333 11.43 1.32 -18.70
CA ALA A 333 11.34 0.31 -19.73
C ALA A 333 10.80 -1.01 -19.14
N ASN A 334 10.50 -1.97 -20.02
CA ASN A 334 10.16 -3.31 -19.58
C ASN A 334 11.28 -3.90 -18.72
N ALA A 335 10.93 -4.52 -17.61
CA ALA A 335 11.91 -5.02 -16.65
C ALA A 335 12.90 -6.02 -17.28
N LEU A 336 12.43 -6.92 -18.16
CA LEU A 336 13.29 -7.88 -18.81
C LEU A 336 14.27 -7.24 -19.78
N ASP A 337 13.91 -6.13 -20.44
CA ASP A 337 14.79 -5.43 -21.34
C ASP A 337 15.93 -4.72 -20.58
N ILE A 338 15.60 -4.11 -19.44
CA ILE A 338 16.61 -3.52 -18.54
C ILE A 338 17.54 -4.61 -17.99
N LEU A 339 17.00 -5.74 -17.55
CA LEU A 339 17.81 -6.85 -17.02
C LEU A 339 18.72 -7.46 -18.10
N ARG A 340 18.26 -7.54 -19.36
CA ARG A 340 19.11 -7.97 -20.49
C ARG A 340 20.21 -6.99 -20.83
N TYR A 341 19.97 -5.72 -20.65
CA TYR A 341 21.00 -4.69 -20.84
C TYR A 341 22.10 -4.78 -19.76
N ALA A 342 21.75 -5.17 -18.54
CA ALA A 342 22.68 -5.28 -17.41
C ALA A 342 23.53 -6.57 -17.44
N LEU A 343 23.17 -7.59 -18.25
CA LEU A 343 23.89 -8.86 -18.40
C LEU A 343 24.86 -8.83 -19.56
#